data_0c105d25309004dadb94a5c4d98d0c2e
#
_entry.id   0c105d25309004dadb94a5c4d98d0c2e
#
_cell.length_a   1.000
_cell.length_b   1.000
_cell.length_c   1.000
_cell.angle_alpha   90.00
_cell.angle_beta   90.00
_cell.angle_gamma   90.00
#
_symmetry.space_group_name_H-M   'P 1'
#
loop_
_entity.id
_entity.type
_entity.pdbx_description
1 polymer ?
#
loop_
_entity_poly.entity_id
_entity_poly.type
_entity_poly.pdbx_seq_one_letter_code
_entity_poly.pdbx_strand_id
1 'polypeptide(L)'
;MRFGLFGINTGPCGNPDVMRNVSVAAENAGFESLWTAEHVVLPDPQAPPSPAPPLQPFIHPFTALSFIAAATDKILLGTGITLIAQRNAVVLAKETASVDQLSKGRLLFGIGAGYLIQEFEALGINFEERGARTDEYIDAIRELWTSTKPEFAGQFVNYKGIQSRPLAYQNGGPPIIVGGTSKAAYRRAIQKGHGWYGFALNVASSQESVDALKALSESTNRSTDLGELEISITPRVPLTDEVIKQFEDMGVSRLILLQTGQNEDQILGYIDQIAKDFL
;
A
#
# COMPACT_ATOMS: atom_id res chain seq x y z
N MET A 1 -13.47 -3.62 -13.85
CA MET A 1 -12.20 -3.07 -13.25
C MET A 1 -12.55 -2.21 -12.05
N ARG A 2 -11.76 -2.26 -10.94
CA ARG A 2 -11.88 -1.32 -9.80
C ARG A 2 -10.84 -0.22 -9.95
N PHE A 3 -11.16 1.01 -9.53
CA PHE A 3 -10.24 2.15 -9.65
C PHE A 3 -9.92 2.72 -8.28
N GLY A 4 -8.63 2.86 -7.99
CA GLY A 4 -8.09 3.58 -6.84
C GLY A 4 -7.38 4.87 -7.26
N LEU A 5 -7.22 5.80 -6.33
CA LEU A 5 -6.48 7.05 -6.53
C LEU A 5 -5.23 7.07 -5.64
N PHE A 6 -4.05 7.26 -6.26
CA PHE A 6 -2.76 7.30 -5.57
C PHE A 6 -2.28 8.72 -5.29
N GLY A 7 -1.52 8.89 -4.22
CA GLY A 7 -0.83 10.14 -3.92
C GLY A 7 -1.64 11.13 -3.09
N ILE A 8 -2.63 10.63 -2.33
CA ILE A 8 -3.55 11.44 -1.54
C ILE A 8 -2.92 12.11 -0.29
N ASN A 9 -1.64 11.89 -0.03
CA ASN A 9 -0.90 12.46 1.09
C ASN A 9 0.37 13.21 0.68
N THR A 10 0.54 13.47 -0.62
CA THR A 10 1.74 14.11 -1.17
C THR A 10 1.40 15.22 -2.16
N GLY A 11 2.37 16.06 -2.50
CA GLY A 11 2.15 17.19 -3.40
C GLY A 11 1.07 18.14 -2.87
N PRO A 12 0.10 18.56 -3.69
CA PRO A 12 -1.01 19.42 -3.23
C PRO A 12 -1.82 18.82 -2.07
N CYS A 13 -1.97 17.48 -2.05
CA CYS A 13 -2.64 16.76 -0.95
C CYS A 13 -1.82 16.73 0.37
N GLY A 14 -0.63 17.33 0.41
CA GLY A 14 0.05 17.69 1.66
C GLY A 14 -0.68 18.79 2.46
N ASN A 15 -1.59 19.54 1.82
CA ASN A 15 -2.49 20.47 2.48
C ASN A 15 -3.73 19.71 2.99
N PRO A 16 -4.15 19.88 4.26
CA PRO A 16 -5.24 19.10 4.86
C PRO A 16 -6.61 19.36 4.22
N ASP A 17 -6.89 20.59 3.77
CA ASP A 17 -8.16 20.90 3.12
C ASP A 17 -8.22 20.25 1.74
N VAL A 18 -7.15 20.31 0.96
CA VAL A 18 -7.04 19.63 -0.35
C VAL A 18 -7.16 18.11 -0.17
N MET A 19 -6.44 17.53 0.79
CA MET A 19 -6.51 16.09 1.09
C MET A 19 -7.95 15.66 1.38
N ARG A 20 -8.67 16.40 2.23
CA ARG A 20 -10.07 16.11 2.57
C ARG A 20 -10.97 16.24 1.35
N ASN A 21 -10.91 17.35 0.62
CA ASN A 21 -11.78 17.62 -0.51
C ASN A 21 -11.58 16.61 -1.64
N VAL A 22 -10.33 16.29 -1.97
CA VAL A 22 -9.97 15.25 -2.95
C VAL A 22 -10.48 13.87 -2.52
N SER A 23 -10.33 13.52 -1.25
CA SER A 23 -10.78 12.21 -0.74
C SER A 23 -12.31 12.05 -0.80
N VAL A 24 -13.05 13.08 -0.41
CA VAL A 24 -14.53 13.10 -0.48
C VAL A 24 -14.99 13.11 -1.94
N ALA A 25 -14.34 13.87 -2.82
CA ALA A 25 -14.67 13.91 -4.24
C ALA A 25 -14.46 12.52 -4.89
N ALA A 26 -13.34 11.85 -4.61
CA ALA A 26 -13.08 10.51 -5.14
C ALA A 26 -14.09 9.48 -4.64
N GLU A 27 -14.49 9.54 -3.36
CA GLU A 27 -15.56 8.66 -2.83
C GLU A 27 -16.88 8.90 -3.55
N ASN A 28 -17.27 10.16 -3.71
CA ASN A 28 -18.52 10.54 -4.38
C ASN A 28 -18.52 10.19 -5.88
N ALA A 29 -17.36 10.23 -6.50
CA ALA A 29 -17.17 9.88 -7.90
C ALA A 29 -17.19 8.36 -8.15
N GLY A 30 -17.12 7.53 -7.09
CA GLY A 30 -17.20 6.07 -7.22
C GLY A 30 -15.85 5.35 -7.25
N PHE A 31 -14.74 6.04 -6.92
CA PHE A 31 -13.47 5.34 -6.73
C PHE A 31 -13.58 4.33 -5.57
N GLU A 32 -12.97 3.16 -5.76
CA GLU A 32 -13.03 2.09 -4.76
C GLU A 32 -12.05 2.33 -3.61
N SER A 33 -10.90 2.97 -3.86
CA SER A 33 -9.83 3.09 -2.87
C SER A 33 -8.95 4.33 -3.05
N LEU A 34 -8.40 4.80 -1.93
CA LEU A 34 -7.41 5.89 -1.85
C LEU A 34 -6.07 5.33 -1.36
N TRP A 35 -4.97 5.75 -1.98
CA TRP A 35 -3.65 5.20 -1.69
C TRP A 35 -2.64 6.29 -1.34
N THR A 36 -1.96 6.11 -0.19
CA THR A 36 -0.87 7.00 0.22
C THR A 36 0.45 6.58 -0.44
N ALA A 37 1.38 7.54 -0.57
CA ALA A 37 2.80 7.26 -0.78
C ALA A 37 3.54 7.28 0.57
N GLU A 38 4.76 6.74 0.62
CA GLU A 38 5.62 6.83 1.81
C GLU A 38 7.08 7.08 1.46
N HIS A 39 7.61 8.16 2.04
CA HIS A 39 9.02 8.38 2.32
C HIS A 39 9.13 9.12 3.65
N VAL A 40 9.91 8.57 4.57
CA VAL A 40 10.15 9.20 5.89
C VAL A 40 11.07 10.40 5.72
N VAL A 41 12.11 10.23 4.90
CA VAL A 41 13.04 11.28 4.47
C VAL A 41 13.41 11.07 3.00
N LEU A 42 13.86 12.14 2.35
CA LEU A 42 14.39 12.09 0.99
C LEU A 42 15.83 12.61 0.98
N PRO A 43 16.70 12.09 0.11
CA PRO A 43 18.07 12.57 -0.01
C PRO A 43 18.12 14.01 -0.56
N ASP A 44 18.96 14.83 0.07
CA ASP A 44 19.28 16.20 -0.38
C ASP A 44 20.81 16.34 -0.49
N PRO A 45 21.34 16.60 -1.70
CA PRO A 45 20.65 16.76 -2.98
C PRO A 45 19.94 15.48 -3.46
N GLN A 46 18.91 15.61 -4.28
CA GLN A 46 18.22 14.46 -4.87
C GLN A 46 19.22 13.57 -5.62
N ALA A 47 19.20 12.29 -5.29
CA ALA A 47 20.04 11.27 -5.92
C ALA A 47 19.20 10.03 -6.29
N PRO A 48 19.50 9.36 -7.41
CA PRO A 48 18.85 8.09 -7.73
C PRO A 48 19.09 7.06 -6.61
N PRO A 49 18.11 6.23 -6.30
CA PRO A 49 16.80 6.05 -6.95
C PRO A 49 15.64 6.86 -6.32
N SER A 50 15.93 8.01 -5.68
CA SER A 50 14.87 8.85 -5.07
C SER A 50 13.80 9.21 -6.10
N PRO A 51 12.51 8.96 -5.83
CA PRO A 51 11.44 9.16 -6.79
C PRO A 51 10.94 10.62 -6.82
N ALA A 52 11.35 11.43 -5.85
CA ALA A 52 10.83 12.77 -5.68
C ALA A 52 11.93 13.77 -5.26
N PRO A 53 11.73 15.07 -5.52
CA PRO A 53 12.59 16.12 -5.00
C PRO A 53 12.62 16.14 -3.46
N PRO A 54 13.75 16.57 -2.84
CA PRO A 54 13.90 16.52 -1.38
C PRO A 54 12.87 17.35 -0.59
N LEU A 55 12.32 18.38 -1.21
CA LEU A 55 11.31 19.26 -0.61
C LEU A 55 9.86 18.80 -0.85
N GLN A 56 9.66 17.68 -1.53
CA GLN A 56 8.32 17.12 -1.75
C GLN A 56 7.69 16.74 -0.40
N PRO A 57 6.52 17.30 -0.03
CA PRO A 57 5.87 16.90 1.21
C PRO A 57 5.27 15.50 1.10
N PHE A 58 5.49 14.70 2.14
CA PHE A 58 4.82 13.43 2.38
C PHE A 58 4.25 13.43 3.80
N ILE A 59 2.94 13.51 3.93
CA ILE A 59 2.27 13.32 5.22
C ILE A 59 2.36 11.82 5.57
N HIS A 60 2.70 11.52 6.82
CA HIS A 60 2.82 10.14 7.29
C HIS A 60 1.55 9.33 6.96
N PRO A 61 1.68 8.12 6.35
CA PRO A 61 0.55 7.37 5.79
C PRO A 61 -0.60 7.14 6.78
N PHE A 62 -0.32 6.61 7.97
CA PHE A 62 -1.38 6.29 8.94
C PHE A 62 -2.03 7.53 9.53
N THR A 63 -1.29 8.64 9.64
CA THR A 63 -1.85 9.95 10.05
C THR A 63 -2.81 10.46 8.97
N ALA A 64 -2.40 10.43 7.71
CA ALA A 64 -3.24 10.82 6.58
C ALA A 64 -4.49 9.92 6.48
N LEU A 65 -4.33 8.60 6.54
CA LEU A 65 -5.45 7.67 6.46
C LEU A 65 -6.43 7.81 7.63
N SER A 66 -5.96 8.11 8.85
CA SER A 66 -6.84 8.41 9.99
C SER A 66 -7.65 9.68 9.76
N PHE A 67 -7.02 10.72 9.21
CA PHE A 67 -7.69 11.96 8.86
C PHE A 67 -8.76 11.75 7.77
N ILE A 68 -8.42 11.01 6.73
CA ILE A 68 -9.33 10.68 5.62
C ILE A 68 -10.47 9.75 6.10
N ALA A 69 -10.17 8.79 6.99
CA ALA A 69 -11.18 7.90 7.55
C ALA A 69 -12.31 8.65 8.27
N ALA A 70 -11.98 9.80 8.88
CA ALA A 70 -12.98 10.66 9.53
C ALA A 70 -13.81 11.51 8.55
N ALA A 71 -13.35 11.66 7.30
CA ALA A 71 -13.99 12.48 6.27
C ALA A 71 -14.76 11.65 5.22
N THR A 72 -14.61 10.33 5.24
CA THR A 72 -15.17 9.39 4.24
C THR A 72 -15.87 8.22 4.91
N ASP A 73 -16.81 7.56 4.23
CA ASP A 73 -17.63 6.51 4.83
C ASP A 73 -17.41 5.11 4.24
N LYS A 74 -17.09 5.00 2.94
CA LYS A 74 -17.09 3.73 2.19
C LYS A 74 -15.79 3.40 1.49
N ILE A 75 -15.09 4.42 0.98
CA ILE A 75 -13.89 4.24 0.18
C ILE A 75 -12.81 3.52 0.98
N LEU A 76 -12.14 2.54 0.37
CA LEU A 76 -11.04 1.81 0.99
C LEU A 76 -9.79 2.69 1.11
N LEU A 77 -8.98 2.43 2.11
CA LEU A 77 -7.84 3.24 2.52
C LEU A 77 -6.56 2.41 2.42
N GLY A 78 -5.76 2.62 1.40
CA GLY A 78 -4.56 1.84 1.13
C GLY A 78 -3.26 2.57 1.45
N THR A 79 -2.26 1.84 1.91
CA THR A 79 -0.88 2.31 1.89
C THR A 79 -0.19 1.82 0.60
N GLY A 80 0.39 2.72 -0.16
CA GLY A 80 0.99 2.36 -1.45
C GLY A 80 2.45 2.79 -1.60
N ILE A 81 3.35 2.33 -0.77
CA ILE A 81 3.28 1.26 0.22
C ILE A 81 4.01 1.65 1.51
N THR A 82 3.65 1.03 2.63
CA THR A 82 4.40 1.18 3.89
C THR A 82 5.73 0.43 3.83
N LEU A 83 6.82 1.11 4.18
CA LEU A 83 8.17 0.53 4.26
C LEU A 83 8.31 -0.19 5.61
N ILE A 84 7.77 -1.42 5.67
CA ILE A 84 7.58 -2.17 6.92
C ILE A 84 8.88 -2.41 7.70
N ALA A 85 10.00 -2.68 7.01
CA ALA A 85 11.29 -2.94 7.62
C ALA A 85 11.92 -1.73 8.32
N GLN A 86 11.44 -0.51 8.02
CA GLN A 86 11.92 0.75 8.60
C GLN A 86 11.28 1.09 9.95
N ARG A 87 10.38 0.26 10.47
CA ARG A 87 9.56 0.54 11.64
C ARG A 87 9.80 -0.47 12.76
N ASN A 88 9.31 -0.16 13.95
CA ASN A 88 9.13 -1.17 14.98
C ASN A 88 7.82 -1.94 14.71
N ALA A 89 7.91 -3.25 14.58
CA ALA A 89 6.76 -4.10 14.21
C ALA A 89 5.59 -4.02 15.22
N VAL A 90 5.88 -3.89 16.52
CA VAL A 90 4.85 -3.80 17.56
C VAL A 90 4.10 -2.45 17.48
N VAL A 91 4.84 -1.37 17.23
CA VAL A 91 4.24 -0.04 17.02
C VAL A 91 3.41 -0.04 15.75
N LEU A 92 3.94 -0.60 14.66
CA LEU A 92 3.24 -0.69 13.37
C LEU A 92 1.96 -1.52 13.45
N ALA A 93 1.97 -2.63 14.20
CA ALA A 93 0.76 -3.41 14.47
C ALA A 93 -0.32 -2.58 15.19
N LYS A 94 0.10 -1.70 16.11
CA LYS A 94 -0.80 -0.78 16.81
C LYS A 94 -1.36 0.30 15.86
N GLU A 95 -0.51 0.92 15.06
CA GLU A 95 -0.91 1.95 14.10
C GLU A 95 -1.93 1.41 13.11
N THR A 96 -1.64 0.27 12.50
CA THR A 96 -2.53 -0.37 11.51
C THR A 96 -3.86 -0.82 12.13
N ALA A 97 -3.85 -1.48 13.29
CA ALA A 97 -5.08 -1.83 14.00
C ALA A 97 -5.91 -0.60 14.37
N SER A 98 -5.27 0.52 14.72
CA SER A 98 -5.96 1.76 15.06
C SER A 98 -6.67 2.37 13.83
N VAL A 99 -5.99 2.46 12.68
CA VAL A 99 -6.61 2.94 11.43
C VAL A 99 -7.73 2.00 10.98
N ASP A 100 -7.53 0.69 11.11
CA ASP A 100 -8.54 -0.31 10.76
C ASP A 100 -9.81 -0.16 11.62
N GLN A 101 -9.66 0.08 12.93
CA GLN A 101 -10.78 0.38 13.83
C GLN A 101 -11.48 1.70 13.49
N LEU A 102 -10.70 2.78 13.30
CA LEU A 102 -11.23 4.12 13.00
C LEU A 102 -11.95 4.16 11.65
N SER A 103 -11.47 3.40 10.69
CA SER A 103 -12.08 3.27 9.36
C SER A 103 -13.19 2.22 9.29
N LYS A 104 -13.46 1.48 10.38
CA LYS A 104 -14.44 0.38 10.40
C LYS A 104 -14.14 -0.71 9.37
N GLY A 105 -12.86 -1.11 9.27
CA GLY A 105 -12.43 -2.21 8.42
C GLY A 105 -12.19 -1.84 6.95
N ARG A 106 -11.90 -0.57 6.65
CA ARG A 106 -11.58 -0.11 5.28
C ARG A 106 -10.10 -0.10 4.95
N LEU A 107 -9.21 -0.49 5.87
CA LEU A 107 -7.77 -0.47 5.64
C LEU A 107 -7.33 -1.60 4.71
N LEU A 108 -6.55 -1.25 3.68
CA LEU A 108 -5.73 -2.14 2.85
C LEU A 108 -4.25 -1.88 3.20
N PHE A 109 -3.59 -2.86 3.79
CA PHE A 109 -2.22 -2.68 4.25
C PHE A 109 -1.21 -3.02 3.16
N GLY A 110 -0.88 -2.05 2.31
CA GLY A 110 0.17 -2.18 1.32
C GLY A 110 1.55 -2.07 1.95
N ILE A 111 2.44 -3.04 1.67
CA ILE A 111 3.77 -3.14 2.27
C ILE A 111 4.87 -3.34 1.26
N GLY A 112 6.07 -2.88 1.59
CA GLY A 112 7.29 -3.14 0.85
C GLY A 112 8.52 -3.18 1.75
N ALA A 113 9.60 -3.76 1.23
CA ALA A 113 10.86 -3.85 1.98
C ALA A 113 11.67 -2.54 1.98
N GLY A 114 11.39 -1.62 1.04
CA GLY A 114 12.18 -0.40 0.86
C GLY A 114 13.38 -0.59 -0.07
N TYR A 115 13.84 0.52 -0.65
CA TYR A 115 14.93 0.52 -1.62
C TYR A 115 15.90 1.70 -1.46
N LEU A 116 15.52 2.75 -0.71
CA LEU A 116 16.30 3.98 -0.55
C LEU A 116 17.22 3.85 0.66
N ILE A 117 18.51 3.61 0.42
CA ILE A 117 19.51 3.34 1.47
C ILE A 117 19.57 4.48 2.49
N GLN A 118 19.51 5.73 2.03
CA GLN A 118 19.58 6.92 2.89
C GLN A 118 18.46 6.97 3.94
N GLU A 119 17.28 6.45 3.65
CA GLU A 119 16.21 6.33 4.66
C GLU A 119 16.58 5.33 5.76
N PHE A 120 17.14 4.18 5.39
CA PHE A 120 17.59 3.16 6.36
C PHE A 120 18.70 3.69 7.24
N GLU A 121 19.68 4.39 6.65
CA GLU A 121 20.78 5.04 7.38
C GLU A 121 20.25 6.08 8.37
N ALA A 122 19.35 6.97 7.93
CA ALA A 122 18.74 7.99 8.80
C ALA A 122 17.93 7.40 9.96
N LEU A 123 17.36 6.21 9.78
CA LEU A 123 16.61 5.49 10.81
C LEU A 123 17.49 4.56 11.66
N GLY A 124 18.77 4.43 11.34
CA GLY A 124 19.69 3.52 12.05
C GLY A 124 19.37 2.04 11.84
N ILE A 125 18.80 1.69 10.69
CA ILE A 125 18.38 0.32 10.37
C ILE A 125 19.29 -0.26 9.28
N ASN A 126 19.74 -1.49 9.47
CA ASN A 126 20.59 -2.17 8.49
C ASN A 126 19.78 -2.50 7.23
N PHE A 127 20.19 -1.90 6.10
CA PHE A 127 19.56 -2.08 4.79
C PHE A 127 19.55 -3.54 4.32
N GLU A 128 20.61 -4.29 4.59
CA GLU A 128 20.75 -5.68 4.14
C GLU A 128 19.74 -6.63 4.83
N GLU A 129 19.27 -6.27 6.00
CA GLU A 129 18.28 -7.05 6.75
C GLU A 129 16.83 -6.82 6.31
N ARG A 130 16.57 -5.82 5.44
CA ARG A 130 15.21 -5.38 5.11
C ARG A 130 14.28 -6.50 4.64
N GLY A 131 14.80 -7.45 3.86
CA GLY A 131 14.02 -8.59 3.38
C GLY A 131 13.58 -9.53 4.50
N ALA A 132 14.55 -9.94 5.34
CA ALA A 132 14.31 -10.84 6.49
C ALA A 132 13.38 -10.15 7.53
N ARG A 133 13.63 -8.87 7.83
CA ARG A 133 12.75 -8.08 8.70
C ARG A 133 11.32 -8.01 8.16
N THR A 134 11.14 -7.79 6.86
CA THR A 134 9.81 -7.75 6.23
C THR A 134 9.08 -9.08 6.42
N ASP A 135 9.76 -10.20 6.20
CA ASP A 135 9.15 -11.52 6.30
C ASP A 135 8.74 -11.86 7.73
N GLU A 136 9.57 -11.54 8.72
CA GLU A 136 9.29 -11.76 10.13
C GLU A 136 8.22 -10.80 10.68
N TYR A 137 8.29 -9.53 10.28
CA TYR A 137 7.36 -8.50 10.75
C TYR A 137 5.92 -8.76 10.32
N ILE A 138 5.69 -9.31 9.12
CA ILE A 138 4.35 -9.72 8.69
C ILE A 138 3.74 -10.72 9.68
N ASP A 139 4.49 -11.73 10.09
CA ASP A 139 4.00 -12.76 11.00
C ASP A 139 3.78 -12.21 12.41
N ALA A 140 4.75 -11.44 12.93
CA ALA A 140 4.64 -10.80 14.24
C ALA A 140 3.46 -9.81 14.34
N ILE A 141 3.22 -9.04 13.27
CA ILE A 141 2.10 -8.09 13.21
C ILE A 141 0.76 -8.82 13.17
N ARG A 142 0.63 -9.88 12.37
CA ARG A 142 -0.58 -10.70 12.32
C ARG A 142 -0.94 -11.30 13.66
N GLU A 143 0.05 -11.82 14.39
CA GLU A 143 -0.14 -12.34 15.75
C GLU A 143 -0.73 -11.27 16.67
N LEU A 144 -0.23 -10.02 16.60
CA LEU A 144 -0.73 -8.90 17.40
C LEU A 144 -2.13 -8.42 17.00
N TRP A 145 -2.53 -8.61 15.75
CA TRP A 145 -3.86 -8.21 15.26
C TRP A 145 -4.97 -9.17 15.69
N THR A 146 -4.63 -10.43 15.88
CA THR A 146 -5.63 -11.49 15.97
C THR A 146 -5.63 -12.23 17.31
N SER A 147 -4.48 -12.33 17.97
CA SER A 147 -4.33 -13.15 19.17
C SER A 147 -4.82 -12.45 20.42
N THR A 148 -5.52 -13.21 21.26
CA THR A 148 -5.90 -12.77 22.61
C THR A 148 -4.77 -12.94 23.63
N LYS A 149 -3.73 -13.71 23.29
CA LYS A 149 -2.51 -13.94 24.08
C LYS A 149 -1.31 -13.95 23.15
N PRO A 150 -0.94 -12.79 22.59
CA PRO A 150 0.10 -12.74 21.58
C PRO A 150 1.46 -13.13 22.15
N GLU A 151 2.14 -14.03 21.44
CA GLU A 151 3.49 -14.47 21.73
C GLU A 151 4.25 -14.67 20.43
N PHE A 152 5.44 -14.11 20.31
CA PHE A 152 6.29 -14.22 19.13
C PHE A 152 7.75 -14.29 19.55
N ALA A 153 8.52 -15.18 18.90
CA ALA A 153 9.95 -15.36 19.12
C ALA A 153 10.67 -15.46 17.77
N GLY A 154 11.16 -14.33 17.27
CA GLY A 154 11.90 -14.21 16.02
C GLY A 154 13.31 -13.69 16.23
N GLN A 155 13.97 -13.40 15.12
CA GLN A 155 15.31 -12.80 15.12
C GLN A 155 15.24 -11.31 15.48
N PHE A 156 14.25 -10.58 14.97
CA PHE A 156 14.11 -9.14 15.07
C PHE A 156 13.01 -8.72 16.04
N VAL A 157 12.02 -9.58 16.28
CA VAL A 157 10.86 -9.30 17.13
C VAL A 157 10.68 -10.41 18.15
N ASN A 158 10.61 -10.01 19.43
CA ASN A 158 10.33 -10.94 20.51
C ASN A 158 9.34 -10.29 21.49
N TYR A 159 8.25 -10.96 21.78
CA TYR A 159 7.32 -10.53 22.83
C TYR A 159 6.55 -11.70 23.43
N LYS A 160 6.26 -11.58 24.72
CA LYS A 160 5.44 -12.51 25.50
C LYS A 160 4.86 -11.81 26.70
N GLY A 161 3.66 -12.22 27.13
CA GLY A 161 3.02 -11.66 28.33
C GLY A 161 2.57 -10.21 28.14
N ILE A 162 2.29 -9.79 26.93
CA ILE A 162 1.77 -8.46 26.57
C ILE A 162 0.36 -8.55 26.00
N GLN A 163 -0.30 -7.39 25.89
CA GLN A 163 -1.57 -7.26 25.21
C GLN A 163 -1.51 -6.09 24.22
N SER A 164 -2.01 -6.28 23.03
CA SER A 164 -2.23 -5.21 22.04
C SER A 164 -3.73 -5.03 21.82
N ARG A 165 -4.29 -3.90 22.30
CA ARG A 165 -5.70 -3.55 22.15
C ARG A 165 -5.86 -2.14 21.58
N PRO A 166 -6.84 -1.89 20.68
CA PRO A 166 -7.76 -2.88 20.13
C PRO A 166 -7.05 -3.92 19.26
N LEU A 167 -7.68 -5.05 19.02
CA LEU A 167 -7.34 -5.93 17.88
C LEU A 167 -7.74 -5.23 16.58
N ALA A 168 -7.33 -5.76 15.44
CA ALA A 168 -7.83 -5.28 14.16
C ALA A 168 -9.37 -5.38 14.09
N TYR A 169 -10.00 -4.50 13.32
CA TYR A 169 -11.45 -4.54 13.08
C TYR A 169 -11.82 -5.70 12.15
N GLN A 170 -11.03 -5.87 11.10
CA GLN A 170 -11.18 -6.96 10.14
C GLN A 170 -10.74 -8.28 10.75
N ASN A 171 -11.54 -9.32 10.54
CA ASN A 171 -11.18 -10.66 10.98
C ASN A 171 -9.92 -11.15 10.23
N GLY A 172 -8.89 -11.56 10.97
CA GLY A 172 -7.58 -11.91 10.39
C GLY A 172 -6.64 -10.73 10.17
N GLY A 173 -7.08 -9.51 10.46
CA GLY A 173 -6.36 -8.25 10.23
C GLY A 173 -6.61 -7.64 8.85
N PRO A 174 -6.11 -6.43 8.59
CA PRO A 174 -6.22 -5.79 7.29
C PRO A 174 -5.58 -6.63 6.17
N PRO A 175 -6.19 -6.71 4.97
CA PRO A 175 -5.58 -7.39 3.84
C PRO A 175 -4.19 -6.83 3.52
N ILE A 176 -3.19 -7.71 3.47
CA ILE A 176 -1.80 -7.35 3.17
C ILE A 176 -1.59 -7.37 1.65
N ILE A 177 -1.20 -6.23 1.09
CA ILE A 177 -0.90 -6.07 -0.34
C ILE A 177 0.61 -5.86 -0.49
N VAL A 178 1.31 -6.79 -1.12
CA VAL A 178 2.77 -6.74 -1.23
C VAL A 178 3.19 -6.01 -2.49
N GLY A 179 3.97 -4.94 -2.34
CA GLY A 179 4.54 -4.17 -3.45
C GLY A 179 5.93 -4.65 -3.89
N GLY A 180 6.26 -4.33 -5.13
CA GLY A 180 7.56 -4.56 -5.73
C GLY A 180 7.61 -5.68 -6.77
N THR A 181 8.65 -5.61 -7.64
CA THR A 181 8.82 -6.49 -8.82
C THR A 181 9.97 -7.48 -8.69
N SER A 182 10.57 -7.61 -7.50
CA SER A 182 11.62 -8.62 -7.27
C SER A 182 11.03 -10.01 -7.03
N LYS A 183 11.80 -11.06 -7.32
CA LYS A 183 11.41 -12.45 -7.02
C LYS A 183 11.06 -12.66 -5.54
N ALA A 184 11.72 -11.95 -4.63
CA ALA A 184 11.40 -12.00 -3.19
C ALA A 184 10.05 -11.35 -2.89
N ALA A 185 9.70 -10.23 -3.55
CA ALA A 185 8.40 -9.59 -3.43
C ALA A 185 7.28 -10.49 -3.96
N TYR A 186 7.45 -11.11 -5.12
CA TYR A 186 6.48 -12.06 -5.67
C TYR A 186 6.25 -13.25 -4.72
N ARG A 187 7.34 -13.87 -4.20
CA ARG A 187 7.21 -14.97 -3.24
C ARG A 187 6.44 -14.53 -1.99
N ARG A 188 6.76 -13.36 -1.45
CA ARG A 188 6.06 -12.80 -0.28
C ARG A 188 4.59 -12.55 -0.55
N ALA A 189 4.24 -12.02 -1.73
CA ALA A 189 2.86 -11.83 -2.14
C ALA A 189 2.09 -13.16 -2.17
N ILE A 190 2.70 -14.20 -2.74
CA ILE A 190 2.08 -15.53 -2.82
C ILE A 190 1.95 -16.18 -1.45
N GLN A 191 3.00 -16.18 -0.63
CA GLN A 191 3.02 -16.89 0.65
C GLN A 191 2.34 -16.16 1.79
N LYS A 192 2.38 -14.83 1.79
CA LYS A 192 1.99 -14.00 2.94
C LYS A 192 1.02 -12.86 2.60
N GLY A 193 0.81 -12.51 1.32
CA GLY A 193 -0.05 -11.41 0.90
C GLY A 193 -1.46 -11.87 0.51
N HIS A 194 -2.44 -10.99 0.66
CA HIS A 194 -3.76 -11.15 0.06
C HIS A 194 -3.75 -10.63 -1.39
N GLY A 195 -2.81 -9.74 -1.70
CA GLY A 195 -2.62 -9.20 -3.04
C GLY A 195 -1.18 -8.80 -3.34
N TRP A 196 -0.95 -8.50 -4.61
CA TRP A 196 0.28 -7.90 -5.12
C TRP A 196 0.00 -6.56 -5.77
N TYR A 197 0.95 -5.61 -5.62
CA TYR A 197 0.89 -4.28 -6.19
C TYR A 197 2.11 -3.95 -7.04
N GLY A 198 1.88 -3.75 -8.34
CA GLY A 198 2.86 -3.27 -9.31
C GLY A 198 2.74 -1.76 -9.52
N PHE A 199 3.78 -0.99 -9.17
CA PHE A 199 3.78 0.45 -9.31
C PHE A 199 4.44 0.92 -10.61
N ALA A 200 3.78 1.82 -11.33
CA ALA A 200 4.27 2.48 -12.55
C ALA A 200 4.68 1.51 -13.66
N LEU A 201 3.86 0.50 -13.94
CA LEU A 201 4.08 -0.50 -14.98
C LEU A 201 3.30 -0.15 -16.26
N ASN A 202 3.92 -0.40 -17.42
CA ASN A 202 3.20 -0.43 -18.69
C ASN A 202 2.57 -1.81 -18.93
N VAL A 203 1.80 -1.98 -20.01
CA VAL A 203 1.11 -3.25 -20.33
C VAL A 203 2.08 -4.42 -20.40
N ALA A 204 3.23 -4.26 -21.10
CA ALA A 204 4.21 -5.33 -21.26
C ALA A 204 4.86 -5.74 -19.95
N SER A 205 5.36 -4.78 -19.15
CA SER A 205 5.98 -5.06 -17.85
C SER A 205 4.96 -5.57 -16.81
N SER A 206 3.69 -5.26 -16.97
CA SER A 206 2.62 -5.83 -16.16
C SER A 206 2.41 -7.31 -16.50
N GLN A 207 2.36 -7.65 -17.81
CA GLN A 207 2.25 -9.04 -18.26
C GLN A 207 3.42 -9.88 -17.74
N GLU A 208 4.67 -9.38 -17.88
CA GLU A 208 5.86 -10.06 -17.36
C GLU A 208 5.75 -10.32 -15.84
N SER A 209 5.26 -9.34 -15.08
CA SER A 209 5.08 -9.47 -13.63
C SER A 209 4.01 -10.49 -13.28
N VAL A 210 2.88 -10.47 -13.97
CA VAL A 210 1.77 -11.42 -13.78
C VAL A 210 2.20 -12.84 -14.12
N ASP A 211 2.93 -13.02 -15.24
CA ASP A 211 3.45 -14.33 -15.65
C ASP A 211 4.47 -14.86 -14.63
N ALA A 212 5.34 -14.00 -14.10
CA ALA A 212 6.28 -14.37 -13.05
C ALA A 212 5.56 -14.77 -11.73
N LEU A 213 4.48 -14.08 -11.36
CA LEU A 213 3.62 -14.47 -10.23
C LEU A 213 2.96 -15.82 -10.46
N LYS A 214 2.38 -16.06 -11.64
CA LYS A 214 1.75 -17.34 -12.00
C LYS A 214 2.76 -18.48 -11.95
N ALA A 215 3.90 -18.36 -12.64
CA ALA A 215 4.94 -19.37 -12.66
C ALA A 215 5.49 -19.68 -11.25
N LEU A 216 5.64 -18.66 -10.41
CA LEU A 216 6.11 -18.85 -9.04
C LEU A 216 5.04 -19.49 -8.15
N SER A 217 3.75 -19.23 -8.38
CA SER A 217 2.66 -19.82 -7.62
C SER A 217 2.54 -21.33 -7.81
N GLU A 218 2.91 -21.86 -8.99
CA GLU A 218 2.94 -23.29 -9.26
C GLU A 218 3.93 -24.07 -8.38
N SER A 219 5.03 -23.41 -7.98
CA SER A 219 6.09 -23.97 -7.15
C SER A 219 6.09 -23.51 -5.70
N THR A 220 5.15 -22.65 -5.33
CA THR A 220 5.08 -22.01 -4.03
C THR A 220 3.73 -22.30 -3.39
N ASN A 221 3.74 -22.90 -2.21
CA ASN A 221 2.51 -23.16 -1.47
C ASN A 221 1.88 -21.85 -0.98
N ARG A 222 0.62 -21.62 -1.35
CA ARG A 222 -0.21 -20.52 -0.87
C ARG A 222 -1.27 -21.06 0.08
N SER A 223 -1.40 -20.50 1.27
CA SER A 223 -2.45 -20.87 2.21
C SER A 223 -3.83 -20.54 1.63
N THR A 224 -4.77 -21.43 1.80
CA THR A 224 -6.18 -21.25 1.41
C THR A 224 -6.85 -20.09 2.16
N ASP A 225 -6.37 -19.77 3.37
CA ASP A 225 -6.89 -18.66 4.19
C ASP A 225 -6.60 -17.28 3.56
N LEU A 226 -5.61 -17.20 2.66
CA LEU A 226 -5.30 -15.97 1.93
C LEU A 226 -6.21 -15.74 0.71
N GLY A 227 -7.04 -16.72 0.33
CA GLY A 227 -7.86 -16.67 -0.87
C GLY A 227 -7.05 -16.55 -2.16
N GLU A 228 -7.65 -16.10 -3.25
CA GLU A 228 -6.97 -15.80 -4.51
C GLU A 228 -6.09 -14.56 -4.37
N LEU A 229 -4.96 -14.53 -5.09
CA LEU A 229 -4.05 -13.38 -5.07
C LEU A 229 -4.65 -12.23 -5.88
N GLU A 230 -5.03 -11.15 -5.21
CA GLU A 230 -5.52 -9.95 -5.88
C GLU A 230 -4.37 -9.19 -6.54
N ILE A 231 -4.54 -8.77 -7.79
CA ILE A 231 -3.53 -8.03 -8.55
C ILE A 231 -3.97 -6.58 -8.73
N SER A 232 -3.16 -5.65 -8.20
CA SER A 232 -3.34 -4.21 -8.37
C SER A 232 -2.16 -3.61 -9.11
N ILE A 233 -2.40 -2.63 -9.99
CA ILE A 233 -1.36 -1.97 -10.78
C ILE A 233 -1.59 -0.47 -10.81
N THR A 234 -0.52 0.32 -10.65
CA THR A 234 -0.49 1.71 -11.12
C THR A 234 0.00 1.73 -12.55
N PRO A 235 -0.88 2.04 -13.53
CA PRO A 235 -0.49 2.02 -14.94
C PRO A 235 0.42 3.21 -15.28
N ARG A 236 1.44 2.96 -16.10
CA ARG A 236 2.31 4.00 -16.70
C ARG A 236 2.00 4.15 -18.19
N VAL A 237 0.71 4.18 -18.51
CA VAL A 237 0.18 4.39 -19.86
C VAL A 237 -1.12 5.20 -19.74
N PRO A 238 -1.49 5.98 -20.77
CA PRO A 238 -2.83 6.58 -20.82
C PRO A 238 -3.90 5.49 -20.81
N LEU A 239 -4.99 5.74 -20.07
CA LEU A 239 -6.12 4.80 -20.02
C LEU A 239 -7.00 4.97 -21.26
N THR A 240 -7.38 3.84 -21.81
CA THR A 240 -8.44 3.67 -22.83
C THR A 240 -9.16 2.37 -22.50
N ASP A 241 -10.36 2.18 -23.01
CA ASP A 241 -11.12 0.92 -22.85
C ASP A 241 -10.29 -0.31 -23.27
N GLU A 242 -9.51 -0.18 -24.35
CA GLU A 242 -8.63 -1.25 -24.83
C GLU A 242 -7.52 -1.57 -23.82
N VAL A 243 -6.88 -0.54 -23.24
CA VAL A 243 -5.82 -0.71 -22.22
C VAL A 243 -6.39 -1.31 -20.95
N ILE A 244 -7.56 -0.87 -20.50
CA ILE A 244 -8.25 -1.44 -19.33
C ILE A 244 -8.56 -2.91 -19.58
N LYS A 245 -9.10 -3.23 -20.75
CA LYS A 245 -9.37 -4.62 -21.13
C LYS A 245 -8.10 -5.48 -21.14
N GLN A 246 -6.97 -4.99 -21.64
CA GLN A 246 -5.70 -5.71 -21.57
C GLN A 246 -5.31 -6.04 -20.14
N PHE A 247 -5.46 -5.11 -19.19
CA PHE A 247 -5.21 -5.37 -17.77
C PHE A 247 -6.19 -6.41 -17.19
N GLU A 248 -7.48 -6.33 -17.53
CA GLU A 248 -8.48 -7.32 -17.09
C GLU A 248 -8.16 -8.72 -17.63
N ASP A 249 -7.80 -8.84 -18.90
CA ASP A 249 -7.44 -10.12 -19.56
C ASP A 249 -6.19 -10.77 -18.91
N MET A 250 -5.29 -9.97 -18.30
CA MET A 250 -4.16 -10.47 -17.50
C MET A 250 -4.60 -10.99 -16.12
N GLY A 251 -5.79 -10.60 -15.62
CA GLY A 251 -6.28 -10.89 -14.29
C GLY A 251 -6.03 -9.76 -13.28
N VAL A 252 -5.73 -8.55 -13.74
CA VAL A 252 -5.67 -7.35 -12.88
C VAL A 252 -7.08 -6.99 -12.41
N SER A 253 -7.26 -6.80 -11.14
CA SER A 253 -8.56 -6.52 -10.53
C SER A 253 -8.74 -5.07 -10.08
N ARG A 254 -7.62 -4.33 -9.93
CA ARG A 254 -7.61 -2.91 -9.53
C ARG A 254 -6.55 -2.12 -10.27
N LEU A 255 -6.93 -0.97 -10.83
CA LEU A 255 -6.00 0.05 -11.31
C LEU A 255 -5.94 1.20 -10.31
N ILE A 256 -4.74 1.48 -9.79
CA ILE A 256 -4.50 2.56 -8.83
C ILE A 256 -3.90 3.73 -9.59
N LEU A 257 -4.72 4.73 -9.88
CA LEU A 257 -4.37 5.81 -10.79
C LEU A 257 -3.54 6.89 -10.09
N LEU A 258 -2.39 7.23 -10.67
CA LEU A 258 -1.55 8.32 -10.16
C LEU A 258 -2.16 9.67 -10.56
N GLN A 259 -2.59 10.43 -9.56
CA GLN A 259 -2.97 11.82 -9.80
C GLN A 259 -1.70 12.67 -10.03
N THR A 260 -1.73 13.55 -11.03
CA THR A 260 -0.59 14.40 -11.43
C THR A 260 -0.91 15.90 -11.36
N GLY A 261 -2.06 16.26 -10.79
CA GLY A 261 -2.48 17.67 -10.65
C GLY A 261 -1.53 18.47 -9.75
N GLN A 262 -1.27 19.70 -10.14
CA GLN A 262 -0.39 20.62 -9.41
C GLN A 262 -1.14 21.49 -8.39
N ASN A 263 -2.46 21.41 -8.36
CA ASN A 263 -3.36 22.08 -7.44
C ASN A 263 -4.67 21.30 -7.30
N GLU A 264 -5.52 21.73 -6.36
CA GLU A 264 -6.80 21.08 -6.07
C GLU A 264 -7.72 20.97 -7.30
N ASP A 265 -7.90 22.06 -8.04
CA ASP A 265 -8.81 22.09 -9.20
C ASP A 265 -8.40 21.08 -10.28
N GLN A 266 -7.11 20.93 -10.52
CA GLN A 266 -6.61 19.94 -11.50
C GLN A 266 -6.83 18.51 -11.02
N ILE A 267 -6.70 18.25 -9.70
CA ILE A 267 -6.94 16.91 -9.15
C ILE A 267 -8.43 16.58 -9.19
N LEU A 268 -9.30 17.53 -8.83
CA LEU A 268 -10.75 17.37 -8.90
C LEU A 268 -11.21 17.18 -10.36
N GLY A 269 -10.68 17.96 -11.29
CA GLY A 269 -10.96 17.80 -12.72
C GLY A 269 -10.51 16.42 -13.26
N TYR A 270 -9.39 15.88 -12.77
CA TYR A 270 -8.95 14.54 -13.11
C TYR A 270 -9.90 13.45 -12.57
N ILE A 271 -10.36 13.60 -11.33
CA ILE A 271 -11.36 12.70 -10.70
C ILE A 271 -12.64 12.69 -11.54
N ASP A 272 -13.17 13.87 -11.87
CA ASP A 272 -14.39 14.02 -12.69
C ASP A 272 -14.23 13.39 -14.07
N GLN A 273 -13.07 13.55 -14.71
CA GLN A 273 -12.78 12.97 -16.02
C GLN A 273 -12.77 11.44 -15.95
N ILE A 274 -12.07 10.85 -14.97
CA ILE A 274 -12.02 9.40 -14.79
C ILE A 274 -13.41 8.84 -14.48
N ALA A 275 -14.17 9.52 -13.63
CA ALA A 275 -15.53 9.10 -13.28
C ALA A 275 -16.44 9.08 -14.51
N LYS A 276 -16.38 10.11 -15.34
CA LYS A 276 -17.17 10.21 -16.57
C LYS A 276 -16.82 9.14 -17.59
N ASP A 277 -15.52 8.81 -17.71
CA ASP A 277 -15.05 7.94 -18.79
C ASP A 277 -15.13 6.45 -18.40
N PHE A 278 -14.99 6.09 -17.10
CA PHE A 278 -14.76 4.70 -16.70
C PHE A 278 -15.55 4.23 -15.47
N LEU A 279 -16.24 5.12 -14.70
CA LEU A 279 -17.06 4.78 -13.53
C LEU A 279 -18.55 5.00 -13.77
#